data_3c44548a81423cceb4fb142b58fe1b71
#
_entry.id   3c44548a81423cceb4fb142b58fe1b71
#
_cell.length_a   1.000
_cell.length_b   1.000
_cell.length_c   1.000
_cell.angle_alpha   90.00
_cell.angle_beta   90.00
_cell.angle_gamma   90.00
#
_symmetry.space_group_name_H-M   'P 1'
#
loop_
_entity.id
_entity.type
_entity.pdbx_description
1 polymer ?
#
loop_
_entity_poly.entity_id
_entity_poly.type
_entity_poly.pdbx_seq_one_letter_code
_entity_poly.pdbx_strand_id
1 'polypeptide(L)'
;GLSFRGRSQPLEDVGGDDPETMHYGEEKSRDDFGDEDVGALNGCIDPGDDYVLDLLAEAGLDARPETTTSDDGDEHRAHGRGFVGPDADAAASLLASVREQHVAQAAGRYARNADDPEDRAIVFVRTIAAPAGFLDLTVPGVEWLPTDAQQEIVETLRNQRKATARELAEAVDVSKEHVRKTLRRLSDTGVVDVHE
;
A
#
# COMPACT_ATOMS: atom_id res chain seq x y z
N GLY A 1 -10.25 1.26 6.19
CA GLY A 1 -8.82 1.44 6.31
C GLY A 1 -8.15 0.10 6.32
N LEU A 2 -7.46 -0.27 5.24
CA LEU A 2 -6.41 -1.25 5.32
C LEU A 2 -5.29 -0.59 6.15
N SER A 3 -5.47 -0.57 7.45
CA SER A 3 -4.36 -0.60 8.35
C SER A 3 -3.57 -1.83 7.92
N PHE A 4 -2.52 -1.65 7.14
CA PHE A 4 -1.42 -2.55 7.14
C PHE A 4 -0.84 -2.47 8.57
N ARG A 5 -1.46 -3.20 9.47
CA ARG A 5 -0.73 -3.84 10.54
C ARG A 5 -0.02 -5.05 9.94
N GLY A 6 0.57 -4.86 8.77
CA GLY A 6 1.73 -5.59 8.40
C GLY A 6 2.75 -5.11 9.41
N ARG A 7 3.30 -6.00 10.21
CA ARG A 7 4.60 -5.79 10.77
C ARG A 7 5.37 -5.06 9.69
N SER A 8 5.81 -3.85 9.96
CA SER A 8 6.99 -3.34 9.33
C SER A 8 8.01 -4.46 9.54
N GLN A 9 8.13 -5.39 8.59
CA GLN A 9 9.40 -6.04 8.46
C GLN A 9 10.33 -4.88 8.27
N PRO A 10 11.27 -4.73 9.18
CA PRO A 10 12.20 -3.64 9.10
C PRO A 10 12.75 -3.67 7.69
N LEU A 11 12.90 -2.51 7.08
CA LEU A 11 13.70 -2.32 5.88
C LEU A 11 15.19 -2.66 6.16
N GLU A 12 15.46 -3.30 7.27
CA GLU A 12 16.77 -3.79 7.76
C GLU A 12 17.50 -4.64 6.73
N ASP A 13 16.78 -5.25 5.77
CA ASP A 13 17.38 -6.00 4.67
C ASP A 13 17.59 -5.17 3.39
N VAL A 14 17.15 -3.92 3.33
CA VAL A 14 17.39 -3.03 2.20
C VAL A 14 18.61 -2.16 2.50
N GLY A 15 19.77 -2.81 2.55
CA GLY A 15 21.08 -2.27 2.26
C GLY A 15 21.48 -0.90 2.86
N GLY A 16 21.26 -0.67 4.14
CA GLY A 16 21.81 0.49 4.86
C GLY A 16 22.02 0.13 6.32
N ASP A 17 23.06 0.66 6.92
CA ASP A 17 23.48 0.30 8.28
C ASP A 17 22.50 0.73 9.38
N ASP A 18 21.49 1.59 9.09
CA ASP A 18 20.44 2.00 10.04
C ASP A 18 19.32 2.79 9.32
N PRO A 19 18.29 2.13 8.71
CA PRO A 19 17.25 2.84 7.97
C PRO A 19 16.37 3.66 8.92
N GLU A 20 16.33 4.96 8.73
CA GLU A 20 15.36 5.81 9.41
C GLU A 20 13.94 5.58 8.84
N THR A 21 12.96 5.49 9.72
CA THR A 21 11.57 5.27 9.35
C THR A 21 10.65 6.32 9.97
N MET A 22 9.62 6.72 9.24
CA MET A 22 8.54 7.55 9.78
C MET A 22 7.17 7.15 9.19
N HIS A 23 6.11 7.56 9.87
CA HIS A 23 4.75 7.39 9.41
C HIS A 23 4.24 8.65 8.69
N TYR A 24 3.33 8.47 7.75
CA TYR A 24 2.61 9.60 7.14
C TYR A 24 1.93 10.46 8.21
N GLY A 25 2.12 11.77 8.12
CA GLY A 25 1.65 12.75 9.09
C GLY A 25 2.74 13.29 10.01
N GLU A 26 3.82 12.56 10.22
CA GLU A 26 4.99 13.00 10.98
C GLU A 26 5.93 13.86 10.13
N GLU A 27 5.84 13.75 8.81
CA GLU A 27 6.70 14.43 7.84
C GLU A 27 6.64 15.96 7.92
N LYS A 28 5.56 16.51 8.47
CA LYS A 28 5.32 17.97 8.48
C LYS A 28 6.33 18.78 9.31
N SER A 29 7.00 18.14 10.25
CA SER A 29 7.89 18.81 11.22
C SER A 29 9.29 18.21 11.28
N ARG A 30 9.63 17.28 10.38
CA ARG A 30 10.92 16.60 10.37
C ARG A 30 11.72 16.97 9.13
N ASP A 31 13.02 17.07 9.30
CA ASP A 31 13.99 17.38 8.25
C ASP A 31 15.11 16.33 8.17
N ASP A 32 14.88 15.20 8.85
CA ASP A 32 15.91 14.16 9.04
C ASP A 32 16.31 13.45 7.74
N PHE A 33 15.44 13.54 6.71
CA PHE A 33 15.65 12.87 5.43
C PHE A 33 16.27 13.77 4.35
N GLY A 34 16.64 15.01 4.71
CA GLY A 34 17.16 15.98 3.75
C GLY A 34 18.50 15.59 3.13
N ASP A 35 19.30 14.85 3.90
CA ASP A 35 20.65 14.41 3.50
C ASP A 35 20.68 12.94 3.00
N GLU A 36 19.49 12.29 2.87
CA GLU A 36 19.39 10.90 2.44
C GLU A 36 19.38 10.78 0.92
N ASP A 37 20.25 9.96 0.36
CA ASP A 37 20.39 9.70 -1.08
C ASP A 37 19.31 8.76 -1.62
N VAL A 38 18.70 7.93 -0.75
CA VAL A 38 17.73 6.90 -1.12
C VAL A 38 16.53 6.92 -0.19
N GLY A 39 15.35 7.02 -0.76
CA GLY A 39 14.08 6.98 -0.05
C GLY A 39 13.14 5.90 -0.53
N ALA A 40 12.24 5.45 0.35
CA ALA A 40 11.15 4.54 0.00
C ALA A 40 9.83 5.00 0.62
N LEU A 41 8.85 5.27 -0.23
CA LEU A 41 7.49 5.62 0.17
C LEU A 41 6.54 4.47 -0.10
N ASN A 42 5.85 3.99 0.91
CA ASN A 42 4.93 2.87 0.79
C ASN A 42 3.51 3.24 1.23
N GLY A 43 2.58 3.22 0.28
CA GLY A 43 1.17 3.57 0.51
C GLY A 43 0.88 5.07 0.39
N CYS A 44 -0.15 5.51 1.07
CA CYS A 44 -0.56 6.92 1.19
C CYS A 44 -1.34 7.11 2.50
N ILE A 45 -1.50 8.35 2.91
CA ILE A 45 -2.33 8.70 4.06
C ILE A 45 -3.80 8.36 3.79
N ASP A 46 -4.53 8.01 4.83
CA ASP A 46 -5.98 7.95 4.84
C ASP A 46 -6.51 9.01 5.83
N PRO A 47 -7.01 10.15 5.35
CA PRO A 47 -7.46 11.25 6.22
C PRO A 47 -8.72 10.91 7.03
N GLY A 48 -9.41 9.82 6.69
CA GLY A 48 -10.73 9.48 7.22
C GLY A 48 -11.88 10.11 6.41
N ASP A 49 -13.07 9.54 6.60
CA ASP A 49 -14.26 10.02 5.89
C ASP A 49 -14.69 11.38 6.44
N ASP A 50 -14.67 11.56 7.76
CA ASP A 50 -15.13 12.80 8.41
C ASP A 50 -14.36 14.02 7.89
N TYR A 51 -13.03 13.90 7.71
CA TYR A 51 -12.24 15.00 7.16
C TYR A 51 -12.69 15.41 5.75
N VAL A 52 -12.98 14.42 4.89
CA VAL A 52 -13.44 14.70 3.51
C VAL A 52 -14.85 15.31 3.53
N LEU A 53 -15.74 14.79 4.37
CA LEU A 53 -17.12 15.26 4.49
C LEU A 53 -17.21 16.67 5.07
N ASP A 54 -16.37 16.99 6.05
CA ASP A 54 -16.30 18.34 6.62
C ASP A 54 -15.89 19.37 5.56
N LEU A 55 -14.87 19.07 4.75
CA LEU A 55 -14.44 19.95 3.66
C LEU A 55 -15.51 20.10 2.57
N LEU A 56 -16.26 19.03 2.26
CA LEU A 56 -17.38 19.11 1.33
C LEU A 56 -18.50 19.99 1.88
N ALA A 57 -18.84 19.83 3.15
CA ALA A 57 -19.87 20.63 3.81
C ALA A 57 -19.51 22.11 3.83
N GLU A 58 -18.23 22.46 4.06
CA GLU A 58 -17.74 23.86 3.96
C GLU A 58 -17.90 24.42 2.54
N ALA A 59 -17.78 23.58 1.51
CA ALA A 59 -18.01 23.95 0.11
C ALA A 59 -19.49 23.93 -0.29
N GLY A 60 -20.41 23.56 0.61
CA GLY A 60 -21.84 23.42 0.33
C GLY A 60 -22.19 22.22 -0.56
N LEU A 61 -21.32 21.21 -0.58
CA LEU A 61 -21.47 19.97 -1.34
C LEU A 61 -21.95 18.82 -0.43
N ASP A 62 -22.60 17.81 -1.01
CA ASP A 62 -23.19 16.67 -0.29
C ASP A 62 -22.79 15.33 -0.91
N ALA A 63 -22.10 14.53 -0.12
CA ALA A 63 -21.78 13.15 -0.43
C ALA A 63 -21.73 12.31 0.85
N ARG A 64 -21.77 11.00 0.69
CA ARG A 64 -21.62 10.06 1.81
C ARG A 64 -20.70 8.92 1.42
N PRO A 65 -20.04 8.28 2.40
CA PRO A 65 -19.24 7.12 2.16
C PRO A 65 -20.07 5.98 1.53
N GLU A 66 -19.50 5.31 0.55
CA GLU A 66 -20.07 4.08 0.02
C GLU A 66 -19.89 2.95 1.02
N THR A 67 -20.96 2.24 1.34
CA THR A 67 -20.97 1.11 2.26
C THR A 67 -21.34 -0.19 1.55
N THR A 68 -20.89 -1.31 2.08
CA THR A 68 -21.29 -2.66 1.69
C THR A 68 -21.80 -3.39 2.92
N THR A 69 -22.77 -4.29 2.72
CA THR A 69 -23.29 -5.14 3.78
C THR A 69 -22.57 -6.48 3.75
N SER A 70 -22.05 -6.92 4.90
CA SER A 70 -21.48 -8.26 5.06
C SER A 70 -22.55 -9.34 5.09
N ASP A 71 -22.14 -10.61 4.99
CA ASP A 71 -23.05 -11.77 5.07
C ASP A 71 -23.78 -11.83 6.43
N ASP A 72 -23.20 -11.26 7.48
CA ASP A 72 -23.78 -11.16 8.82
C ASP A 72 -24.76 -9.98 8.98
N GLY A 73 -24.94 -9.17 7.93
CA GLY A 73 -25.87 -8.03 7.90
C GLY A 73 -25.27 -6.72 8.41
N ASP A 74 -24.00 -6.69 8.78
CA ASP A 74 -23.33 -5.46 9.22
C ASP A 74 -22.92 -4.58 8.05
N GLU A 75 -23.14 -3.28 8.16
CA GLU A 75 -22.67 -2.28 7.21
C GLU A 75 -21.21 -1.92 7.46
N HIS A 76 -20.40 -2.03 6.41
CA HIS A 76 -18.99 -1.66 6.43
C HIS A 76 -18.67 -0.69 5.30
N ARG A 77 -17.63 0.13 5.48
CA ARG A 77 -17.08 0.98 4.44
C ARG A 77 -16.70 0.14 3.22
N ALA A 78 -17.18 0.52 2.03
CA ALA A 78 -16.83 -0.18 0.79
C ALA A 78 -15.33 -0.20 0.54
N HIS A 79 -14.85 -1.29 -0.01
CA HIS A 79 -13.44 -1.40 -0.40
C HIS A 79 -13.13 -0.36 -1.49
N GLY A 80 -12.01 0.34 -1.36
CA GLY A 80 -11.62 1.41 -2.29
C GLY A 80 -12.00 2.81 -1.85
N ARG A 81 -12.80 2.96 -0.79
CA ARG A 81 -13.17 4.27 -0.22
C ARG A 81 -13.96 5.15 -1.19
N GLY A 82 -14.86 4.57 -1.99
CA GLY A 82 -15.78 5.28 -2.87
C GLY A 82 -16.76 6.18 -2.11
N PHE A 83 -17.36 7.14 -2.78
CA PHE A 83 -18.44 7.97 -2.26
C PHE A 83 -19.69 7.84 -3.13
N VAL A 84 -20.85 8.12 -2.56
CA VAL A 84 -22.15 8.16 -3.24
C VAL A 84 -22.89 9.46 -2.89
N GLY A 85 -23.79 9.89 -3.74
CA GLY A 85 -24.53 11.12 -3.57
C GLY A 85 -24.34 12.09 -4.75
N PRO A 86 -24.96 13.27 -4.67
CA PRO A 86 -24.93 14.25 -5.77
C PRO A 86 -23.51 14.72 -6.10
N ASP A 87 -22.63 14.83 -5.10
CA ASP A 87 -21.27 15.36 -5.24
C ASP A 87 -20.20 14.30 -4.96
N ALA A 88 -20.50 13.02 -5.27
CA ALA A 88 -19.57 11.89 -5.06
C ALA A 88 -18.23 12.07 -5.78
N ASP A 89 -18.23 12.62 -6.99
CA ASP A 89 -17.03 12.88 -7.78
C ASP A 89 -16.16 13.97 -7.12
N ALA A 90 -16.77 14.99 -6.53
CA ALA A 90 -16.04 16.01 -5.79
C ALA A 90 -15.39 15.43 -4.54
N ALA A 91 -16.09 14.55 -3.80
CA ALA A 91 -15.56 13.83 -2.65
C ALA A 91 -14.37 12.96 -3.02
N ALA A 92 -14.47 12.19 -4.11
CA ALA A 92 -13.41 11.35 -4.61
C ALA A 92 -12.18 12.17 -5.03
N SER A 93 -12.40 13.29 -5.72
CA SER A 93 -11.34 14.21 -6.15
C SER A 93 -10.63 14.86 -4.96
N LEU A 94 -11.36 15.24 -3.92
CA LEU A 94 -10.81 15.81 -2.71
C LEU A 94 -9.94 14.77 -1.96
N LEU A 95 -10.45 13.56 -1.79
CA LEU A 95 -9.69 12.47 -1.18
C LEU A 95 -8.40 12.16 -1.97
N ALA A 96 -8.48 12.11 -3.30
CA ALA A 96 -7.32 11.90 -4.16
C ALA A 96 -6.29 13.02 -3.97
N SER A 97 -6.72 14.28 -4.02
CA SER A 97 -5.85 15.45 -3.83
C SER A 97 -5.12 15.43 -2.48
N VAL A 98 -5.81 15.09 -1.40
CA VAL A 98 -5.17 14.98 -0.07
C VAL A 98 -4.08 13.91 -0.06
N ARG A 99 -4.38 12.73 -0.62
CA ARG A 99 -3.43 11.62 -0.70
C ARG A 99 -2.21 11.95 -1.56
N GLU A 100 -2.45 12.53 -2.74
CA GLU A 100 -1.40 12.95 -3.67
C GLU A 100 -0.48 14.00 -3.07
N GLN A 101 -1.02 14.99 -2.37
CA GLN A 101 -0.24 16.02 -1.70
C GLN A 101 0.68 15.44 -0.61
N HIS A 102 0.18 14.48 0.18
CA HIS A 102 1.02 13.83 1.18
C HIS A 102 2.13 12.99 0.58
N VAL A 103 1.87 12.28 -0.52
CA VAL A 103 2.92 11.55 -1.24
C VAL A 103 3.97 12.51 -1.78
N ALA A 104 3.56 13.61 -2.41
CA ALA A 104 4.47 14.62 -2.93
C ALA A 104 5.30 15.29 -1.80
N GLN A 105 4.67 15.60 -0.67
CA GLN A 105 5.37 16.15 0.49
C GLN A 105 6.41 15.19 1.06
N ALA A 106 6.05 13.92 1.20
CA ALA A 106 6.98 12.91 1.70
C ALA A 106 8.18 12.73 0.77
N ALA A 107 7.96 12.67 -0.56
CA ALA A 107 9.06 12.60 -1.52
C ALA A 107 9.91 13.86 -1.53
N GLY A 108 9.31 15.03 -1.35
CA GLY A 108 10.03 16.31 -1.29
C GLY A 108 10.82 16.53 0.01
N ARG A 109 10.93 15.52 0.88
CA ARG A 109 11.83 15.57 2.05
C ARG A 109 13.25 15.16 1.73
N TYR A 110 13.46 14.50 0.62
CA TYR A 110 14.76 14.08 0.13
C TYR A 110 15.36 15.16 -0.80
N ALA A 111 16.70 15.21 -0.89
CA ALA A 111 17.43 16.16 -1.77
C ALA A 111 16.92 17.60 -1.65
N ARG A 112 17.00 18.18 -0.47
CA ARG A 112 16.39 19.50 -0.17
C ARG A 112 17.28 20.70 -0.44
N ASN A 113 18.54 20.50 -0.76
CA ASN A 113 19.43 21.60 -1.09
C ASN A 113 19.32 21.97 -2.57
N ALA A 114 18.36 22.84 -2.89
CA ALA A 114 18.13 23.29 -4.27
C ALA A 114 19.29 24.06 -4.89
N ASP A 115 20.25 24.52 -4.07
CA ASP A 115 21.43 25.27 -4.52
C ASP A 115 22.59 24.33 -4.86
N ASP A 116 22.52 23.06 -4.49
CA ASP A 116 23.51 22.04 -4.82
C ASP A 116 22.97 21.12 -5.93
N PRO A 117 23.48 21.21 -7.15
CA PRO A 117 23.04 20.35 -8.25
C PRO A 117 23.44 18.88 -8.08
N GLU A 118 24.34 18.57 -7.15
CA GLU A 118 24.74 17.22 -6.80
C GLU A 118 23.87 16.62 -5.69
N ASP A 119 23.07 17.44 -5.02
CA ASP A 119 22.09 16.97 -4.02
C ASP A 119 20.91 16.31 -4.73
N ARG A 120 20.97 14.99 -4.83
CA ARG A 120 20.01 14.14 -5.53
C ARG A 120 19.65 12.94 -4.70
N ALA A 121 18.37 12.60 -4.68
CA ALA A 121 17.89 11.38 -4.05
C ALA A 121 17.12 10.52 -5.05
N ILE A 122 17.19 9.21 -4.89
CA ILE A 122 16.34 8.25 -5.58
C ILE A 122 15.22 7.85 -4.62
N VAL A 123 13.99 8.22 -4.94
CA VAL A 123 12.83 7.91 -4.11
C VAL A 123 11.96 6.85 -4.80
N PHE A 124 11.92 5.66 -4.21
CA PHE A 124 11.03 4.59 -4.65
C PHE A 124 9.62 4.82 -4.10
N VAL A 125 8.64 4.98 -4.97
CA VAL A 125 7.25 5.27 -4.58
C VAL A 125 6.36 4.10 -4.95
N ARG A 126 5.77 3.46 -3.94
CA ARG A 126 4.78 2.39 -4.10
C ARG A 126 3.42 2.85 -3.57
N THR A 127 2.62 3.44 -4.42
CA THR A 127 1.30 3.97 -4.05
C THR A 127 0.35 3.97 -5.25
N ILE A 128 -0.94 4.05 -4.97
CA ILE A 128 -1.98 4.32 -5.97
C ILE A 128 -2.32 5.83 -6.05
N ALA A 129 -1.67 6.65 -5.23
CA ALA A 129 -1.97 8.08 -5.05
C ALA A 129 -0.76 8.97 -5.40
N ALA A 130 0.00 8.60 -6.42
CA ALA A 130 1.03 9.49 -6.95
C ALA A 130 0.39 10.55 -7.85
N PRO A 131 0.75 11.86 -7.70
CA PRO A 131 0.25 12.89 -8.58
C PRO A 131 0.59 12.63 -10.04
N ALA A 132 -0.26 13.06 -10.96
CA ALA A 132 -0.01 12.89 -12.38
C ALA A 132 1.28 13.60 -12.80
N GLY A 133 2.17 12.89 -13.50
CA GLY A 133 3.45 13.44 -13.98
C GLY A 133 4.49 13.67 -12.87
N PHE A 134 4.25 13.17 -11.67
CA PHE A 134 5.17 13.31 -10.53
C PHE A 134 6.35 12.34 -10.59
N LEU A 135 6.15 11.16 -11.18
CA LEU A 135 7.17 10.11 -11.26
C LEU A 135 7.98 10.25 -12.54
N ASP A 136 9.29 10.26 -12.42
CA ASP A 136 10.22 10.29 -13.57
C ASP A 136 10.21 8.96 -14.33
N LEU A 137 10.03 7.85 -13.61
CA LEU A 137 10.01 6.50 -14.16
C LEU A 137 8.94 5.65 -13.47
N THR A 138 8.13 4.96 -14.26
CA THR A 138 7.20 3.95 -13.76
C THR A 138 7.68 2.57 -14.17
N VAL A 139 7.97 1.73 -13.19
CA VAL A 139 8.36 0.34 -13.42
C VAL A 139 7.12 -0.54 -13.29
N PRO A 140 6.73 -1.28 -14.34
CA PRO A 140 5.63 -2.23 -14.23
C PRO A 140 6.05 -3.37 -13.31
N GLY A 141 5.23 -3.65 -12.32
CA GLY A 141 5.43 -4.77 -11.41
C GLY A 141 4.58 -4.64 -10.16
N VAL A 142 4.19 -5.78 -9.63
CA VAL A 142 3.62 -5.91 -8.30
C VAL A 142 4.58 -6.75 -7.50
N GLU A 143 5.29 -6.15 -6.57
CA GLU A 143 6.01 -6.93 -5.59
C GLU A 143 4.99 -7.48 -4.59
N TRP A 144 4.90 -8.81 -4.54
CA TRP A 144 4.14 -9.48 -3.53
C TRP A 144 5.10 -9.93 -2.41
N LEU A 145 4.96 -9.30 -1.26
CA LEU A 145 5.65 -9.74 -0.05
C LEU A 145 4.77 -10.79 0.63
N PRO A 146 5.19 -12.06 0.62
CA PRO A 146 4.47 -13.12 1.29
C PRO A 146 4.54 -12.93 2.81
N THR A 147 3.48 -13.29 3.51
CA THR A 147 3.58 -13.52 4.97
C THR A 147 4.44 -14.75 5.23
N ASP A 148 4.94 -14.91 6.47
CA ASP A 148 5.78 -16.07 6.84
C ASP A 148 5.14 -17.39 6.41
N ALA A 149 3.83 -17.58 6.70
CA ALA A 149 3.10 -18.79 6.28
C ALA A 149 2.98 -18.93 4.76
N GLN A 150 2.86 -17.84 4.02
CA GLN A 150 2.82 -17.87 2.56
C GLN A 150 4.20 -18.17 1.97
N GLN A 151 5.25 -17.63 2.58
CA GLN A 151 6.63 -17.93 2.20
C GLN A 151 6.93 -19.39 2.42
N GLU A 152 6.55 -19.96 3.55
CA GLU A 152 6.74 -21.38 3.87
C GLU A 152 5.98 -22.29 2.90
N ILE A 153 4.76 -21.92 2.48
CA ILE A 153 4.02 -22.61 1.40
C ILE A 153 4.82 -22.60 0.10
N VAL A 154 5.37 -21.44 -0.29
CA VAL A 154 6.15 -21.31 -1.53
C VAL A 154 7.44 -22.12 -1.47
N GLU A 155 8.18 -22.08 -0.38
CA GLU A 155 9.41 -22.83 -0.18
C GLU A 155 9.15 -24.35 -0.17
N THR A 156 8.10 -24.79 0.51
CA THR A 156 7.69 -26.19 0.53
C THR A 156 7.32 -26.66 -0.88
N LEU A 157 6.58 -25.87 -1.64
CA LEU A 157 6.21 -26.20 -3.02
C LEU A 157 7.46 -26.24 -3.93
N ARG A 158 8.40 -25.31 -3.78
CA ARG A 158 9.66 -25.30 -4.53
C ARG A 158 10.49 -26.57 -4.27
N ASN A 159 10.57 -27.00 -3.02
CA ASN A 159 11.33 -28.17 -2.62
C ASN A 159 10.69 -29.46 -3.12
N GLN A 160 9.37 -29.56 -3.08
CA GLN A 160 8.62 -30.75 -3.50
C GLN A 160 8.33 -30.77 -5.01
N ARG A 161 8.44 -29.62 -5.70
CA ARG A 161 8.14 -29.41 -7.12
C ARG A 161 6.68 -29.67 -7.53
N LYS A 162 5.98 -30.54 -6.84
CA LYS A 162 4.55 -30.84 -6.98
C LYS A 162 3.99 -31.18 -5.61
N ALA A 163 2.89 -30.59 -5.25
CA ALA A 163 2.17 -30.90 -4.01
C ALA A 163 0.68 -30.57 -4.17
N THR A 164 -0.15 -31.29 -3.45
CA THR A 164 -1.56 -30.93 -3.31
C THR A 164 -1.75 -29.87 -2.25
N ALA A 165 -2.85 -29.10 -2.32
CA ALA A 165 -3.19 -28.12 -1.28
C ALA A 165 -3.33 -28.74 0.12
N ARG A 166 -3.62 -30.04 0.20
CA ARG A 166 -3.69 -30.78 1.46
C ARG A 166 -2.30 -31.05 2.02
N GLU A 167 -1.39 -31.55 1.21
CA GLU A 167 0.00 -31.83 1.62
C GLU A 167 0.71 -30.56 2.08
N LEU A 168 0.52 -29.44 1.37
CA LEU A 168 1.05 -28.15 1.76
C LEU A 168 0.44 -27.65 3.08
N ALA A 169 -0.86 -27.83 3.28
CA ALA A 169 -1.55 -27.44 4.51
C ALA A 169 -1.04 -28.23 5.74
N GLU A 170 -0.79 -29.52 5.55
CA GLU A 170 -0.22 -30.40 6.59
C GLU A 170 1.25 -30.06 6.87
N ALA A 171 2.02 -29.69 5.84
CA ALA A 171 3.45 -29.39 5.99
C ALA A 171 3.73 -28.04 6.68
N VAL A 172 2.85 -27.05 6.48
CA VAL A 172 3.03 -25.67 6.97
C VAL A 172 2.13 -25.37 8.18
N ASP A 173 1.34 -26.33 8.63
CA ASP A 173 0.36 -26.17 9.73
C ASP A 173 -0.63 -25.01 9.53
N VAL A 174 -1.18 -24.90 8.33
CA VAL A 174 -2.19 -23.90 7.97
C VAL A 174 -3.46 -24.57 7.41
N SER A 175 -4.55 -23.83 7.33
CA SER A 175 -5.79 -24.36 6.74
C SER A 175 -5.63 -24.61 5.22
N LYS A 176 -6.26 -25.66 4.72
CA LYS A 176 -6.32 -25.96 3.27
C LYS A 176 -6.88 -24.77 2.46
N GLU A 177 -7.79 -24.02 3.05
CA GLU A 177 -8.40 -22.84 2.41
C GLU A 177 -7.36 -21.71 2.27
N HIS A 178 -6.51 -21.50 3.29
CA HIS A 178 -5.42 -20.54 3.22
C HIS A 178 -4.43 -20.90 2.10
N VAL A 179 -4.05 -22.18 1.99
CA VAL A 179 -3.18 -22.67 0.91
C VAL A 179 -3.82 -22.40 -0.45
N ARG A 180 -5.09 -22.77 -0.64
CA ARG A 180 -5.80 -22.56 -1.92
C ARG A 180 -5.84 -21.09 -2.32
N LYS A 181 -6.13 -20.18 -1.37
CA LYS A 181 -6.15 -18.74 -1.61
C LYS A 181 -4.77 -18.21 -2.01
N THR A 182 -3.72 -18.69 -1.34
CA THR A 182 -2.32 -18.35 -1.66
C THR A 182 -1.94 -18.85 -3.05
N LEU A 183 -2.21 -20.12 -3.37
CA LEU A 183 -1.90 -20.71 -4.67
C LEU A 183 -2.66 -20.03 -5.82
N ARG A 184 -3.93 -19.67 -5.62
CA ARG A 184 -4.71 -18.91 -6.61
C ARG A 184 -4.05 -17.58 -6.91
N ARG A 185 -3.66 -16.82 -5.87
CA ARG A 185 -2.98 -15.55 -6.04
C ARG A 185 -1.63 -15.69 -6.77
N LEU A 186 -0.88 -16.74 -6.47
CA LEU A 186 0.39 -17.04 -7.15
C LEU A 186 0.18 -17.44 -8.61
N SER A 187 -0.89 -18.17 -8.91
CA SER A 187 -1.27 -18.53 -10.28
C SER A 187 -1.68 -17.30 -11.09
N ASP A 188 -2.43 -16.38 -10.50
CA ASP A 188 -2.85 -15.13 -11.15
C ASP A 188 -1.64 -14.24 -11.51
N THR A 189 -0.53 -14.37 -10.79
CA THR A 189 0.73 -13.67 -11.06
C THR A 189 1.72 -14.46 -11.93
N GLY A 190 1.35 -15.67 -12.37
CA GLY A 190 2.18 -16.53 -13.23
C GLY A 190 3.38 -17.17 -12.51
N VAL A 191 3.38 -17.17 -11.17
CA VAL A 191 4.46 -17.77 -10.37
C VAL A 191 4.29 -19.28 -10.19
N VAL A 192 3.06 -19.77 -10.23
CA VAL A 192 2.70 -21.18 -10.03
C VAL A 192 1.64 -21.62 -11.04
N ASP A 193 1.79 -22.80 -11.60
CA ASP A 193 0.72 -23.44 -12.37
C ASP A 193 -0.15 -24.29 -11.43
N VAL A 194 -1.44 -23.99 -11.41
CA VAL A 194 -2.44 -24.76 -10.66
C VAL A 194 -3.18 -25.67 -11.63
N HIS A 195 -2.99 -26.98 -11.50
CA HIS A 195 -3.74 -27.97 -12.23
C HIS A 195 -4.91 -28.48 -11.36
N GLU A 196 -6.13 -28.52 -11.91
CA GLU A 196 -7.31 -29.11 -11.28
C GLU A 196 -7.20 -30.63 -11.18
#